data_a156ac9d87350d6fe98bb187071f1cc6
#
_entry.id   a156ac9d87350d6fe98bb187071f1cc6
#
_cell.length_a   1.000
_cell.length_b   1.000
_cell.length_c   1.000
_cell.angle_alpha   90.00
_cell.angle_beta   90.00
_cell.angle_gamma   90.00
#
_symmetry.space_group_name_H-M   'P 1'
#
loop_
_entity.id
_entity.type
_entity.pdbx_description
1 polymer ?
#
loop_
_entity_poly.entity_id
_entity_poly.type
_entity_poly.pdbx_seq_one_letter_code
_entity_poly.pdbx_strand_id
1 'polypeptide(L)'
;AAFSFLAERYSTEDCHLDNWILGNEVNIYPMWYYAGSTGKTAFMQNYADSYRILYYAVRSNYKNARVFICTDHTWINRCGDWGAKPFMDAFNSEIKSQNKNIKWNLAYHAYPAILTRSATWNDSHTKNSLDSDFVSPRNLDVMTNYVKKNFGSDTHILLSEQGFTSNSGQDV
;
A
#
# COMPACT_ATOMS: atom_id res chain seq x y z
N ALA A 1 -3.42 -22.95 -2.13
CA ALA A 1 -4.61 -23.48 -1.41
C ALA A 1 -5.44 -22.36 -0.76
N ALA A 2 -4.90 -21.59 0.20
CA ALA A 2 -5.71 -20.57 0.93
C ALA A 2 -6.30 -19.49 0.01
N PHE A 3 -5.48 -18.87 -0.83
CA PHE A 3 -5.96 -17.83 -1.75
C PHE A 3 -6.97 -18.35 -2.78
N SER A 4 -6.78 -19.59 -3.27
CA SER A 4 -7.74 -20.21 -4.18
C SER A 4 -9.09 -20.43 -3.50
N PHE A 5 -9.09 -20.95 -2.28
CA PHE A 5 -10.30 -21.15 -1.49
C PHE A 5 -11.04 -19.83 -1.23
N LEU A 6 -10.33 -18.78 -0.83
CA LEU A 6 -10.94 -17.47 -0.58
C LEU A 6 -11.49 -16.86 -1.89
N ALA A 7 -10.75 -16.99 -2.98
CA ALA A 7 -11.17 -16.50 -4.29
C ALA A 7 -12.44 -17.20 -4.78
N GLU A 8 -12.50 -18.52 -4.69
CA GLU A 8 -13.69 -19.31 -5.05
C GLU A 8 -14.91 -18.92 -4.21
N ARG A 9 -14.70 -18.72 -2.89
CA ARG A 9 -15.78 -18.39 -1.96
C ARG A 9 -16.33 -16.98 -2.15
N TYR A 10 -15.47 -16.00 -2.45
CA TYR A 10 -15.81 -14.57 -2.45
C TYR A 10 -15.72 -13.92 -3.83
N SER A 11 -15.76 -14.71 -4.91
CA SER A 11 -15.75 -14.20 -6.29
C SER A 11 -16.74 -14.97 -7.18
N THR A 12 -17.95 -15.22 -6.67
CA THR A 12 -19.05 -15.81 -7.44
C THR A 12 -19.79 -14.74 -8.23
N GLU A 13 -20.60 -15.12 -9.22
CA GLU A 13 -21.42 -14.19 -10.02
C GLU A 13 -22.35 -13.34 -9.15
N ASP A 14 -22.97 -13.96 -8.13
CA ASP A 14 -23.97 -13.31 -7.27
C ASP A 14 -23.35 -12.55 -6.08
N CYS A 15 -22.12 -12.89 -5.68
CA CYS A 15 -21.46 -12.30 -4.55
C CYS A 15 -19.94 -12.28 -4.75
N HIS A 16 -19.38 -11.09 -5.03
CA HIS A 16 -17.94 -10.97 -5.25
C HIS A 16 -17.34 -9.77 -4.54
N LEU A 17 -16.08 -9.91 -4.16
CA LEU A 17 -15.25 -8.84 -3.67
C LEU A 17 -14.47 -8.22 -4.83
N ASP A 18 -14.68 -6.95 -5.07
CA ASP A 18 -13.97 -6.20 -6.12
C ASP A 18 -12.50 -5.93 -5.75
N ASN A 19 -12.23 -5.71 -4.46
CA ASN A 19 -10.94 -5.21 -3.99
C ASN A 19 -10.35 -6.16 -2.94
N TRP A 20 -9.10 -6.54 -3.14
CA TRP A 20 -8.35 -7.47 -2.31
C TRP A 20 -7.05 -6.81 -1.88
N ILE A 21 -6.81 -6.66 -0.59
CA ILE A 21 -5.59 -6.07 -0.05
C ILE A 21 -4.70 -7.19 0.48
N LEU A 22 -3.44 -7.25 0.01
CA LEU A 22 -2.47 -8.23 0.45
C LEU A 22 -1.57 -7.65 1.55
N GLY A 23 -1.82 -8.07 2.78
CA GLY A 23 -1.03 -7.67 3.95
C GLY A 23 -1.42 -6.30 4.49
N ASN A 24 -0.78 -5.91 5.58
CA ASN A 24 -0.96 -4.62 6.26
C ASN A 24 0.39 -3.92 6.38
N GLU A 25 0.47 -2.67 5.90
CA GLU A 25 1.67 -1.81 6.00
C GLU A 25 2.97 -2.55 5.72
N VAL A 26 2.99 -3.26 4.60
CA VAL A 26 4.06 -4.23 4.26
C VAL A 26 5.44 -3.61 4.09
N ASN A 27 5.51 -2.29 3.88
CA ASN A 27 6.77 -1.55 3.84
C ASN A 27 7.42 -1.42 5.23
N ILE A 28 6.64 -1.53 6.32
CA ILE A 28 7.12 -1.49 7.72
C ILE A 28 7.25 -2.91 8.28
N TYR A 29 7.89 -3.78 7.53
CA TYR A 29 8.24 -5.10 8.03
C TYR A 29 9.54 -5.01 8.88
N PRO A 30 9.71 -5.81 9.91
CA PRO A 30 8.86 -6.88 10.39
C PRO A 30 7.77 -6.46 11.38
N MET A 31 7.55 -5.16 11.60
CA MET A 31 6.65 -4.67 12.64
C MET A 31 5.19 -5.03 12.35
N TRP A 32 4.68 -4.65 11.17
CA TRP A 32 3.26 -4.84 10.81
C TRP A 32 3.02 -5.98 9.84
N TYR A 33 4.07 -6.48 9.21
CA TYR A 33 3.99 -7.62 8.29
C TYR A 33 5.19 -8.55 8.50
N TYR A 34 5.12 -9.37 9.54
CA TYR A 34 6.23 -10.27 9.88
C TYR A 34 6.38 -11.39 8.86
N ALA A 35 7.48 -11.39 8.12
CA ALA A 35 7.84 -12.39 7.11
C ALA A 35 9.14 -13.15 7.46
N GLY A 36 9.45 -13.25 8.74
CA GLY A 36 10.72 -13.83 9.22
C GLY A 36 11.91 -12.86 9.09
N SER A 37 13.09 -13.34 9.48
CA SER A 37 14.34 -12.57 9.40
C SER A 37 14.90 -12.63 7.99
N THR A 38 14.31 -11.88 7.06
CA THR A 38 14.76 -11.81 5.67
C THR A 38 15.26 -10.41 5.32
N GLY A 39 16.26 -10.32 4.46
CA GLY A 39 16.68 -9.03 3.89
C GLY A 39 15.65 -8.50 2.89
N LYS A 40 15.72 -7.19 2.61
CA LYS A 40 14.76 -6.47 1.74
C LYS A 40 14.55 -7.14 0.37
N THR A 41 15.59 -7.66 -0.25
CA THR A 41 15.49 -8.33 -1.57
C THR A 41 14.66 -9.61 -1.49
N ALA A 42 15.01 -10.51 -0.57
CA ALA A 42 14.27 -11.76 -0.39
C ALA A 42 12.83 -11.50 0.06
N PHE A 43 12.61 -10.52 0.94
CA PHE A 43 11.28 -10.08 1.32
C PHE A 43 10.46 -9.63 0.11
N MET A 44 11.02 -8.78 -0.74
CA MET A 44 10.33 -8.28 -1.94
C MET A 44 9.97 -9.39 -2.91
N GLN A 45 10.87 -10.32 -3.15
CA GLN A 45 10.61 -11.49 -4.00
C GLN A 45 9.44 -12.33 -3.46
N ASN A 46 9.51 -12.71 -2.18
CA ASN A 46 8.46 -13.49 -1.52
C ASN A 46 7.10 -12.75 -1.51
N TYR A 47 7.10 -11.45 -1.28
CA TYR A 47 5.89 -10.64 -1.30
C TYR A 47 5.30 -10.55 -2.71
N ALA A 48 6.13 -10.32 -3.72
CA ALA A 48 5.70 -10.28 -5.12
C ALA A 48 5.17 -11.65 -5.59
N ASP A 49 5.77 -12.76 -5.16
CA ASP A 49 5.24 -14.10 -5.46
C ASP A 49 3.88 -14.33 -4.79
N SER A 50 3.73 -13.94 -3.54
CA SER A 50 2.44 -13.99 -2.84
C SER A 50 1.37 -13.15 -3.55
N TYR A 51 1.77 -11.97 -4.03
CA TYR A 51 0.90 -11.10 -4.81
C TYR A 51 0.45 -11.76 -6.13
N ARG A 52 1.38 -12.39 -6.85
CA ARG A 52 1.07 -13.12 -8.10
C ARG A 52 0.06 -14.24 -7.84
N ILE A 53 0.28 -15.02 -6.78
CA ILE A 53 -0.64 -16.11 -6.43
C ILE A 53 -2.05 -15.57 -6.13
N LEU A 54 -2.16 -14.52 -5.32
CA LEU A 54 -3.45 -13.89 -5.02
C LEU A 54 -4.09 -13.32 -6.29
N TYR A 55 -3.31 -12.56 -7.08
CA TYR A 55 -3.77 -11.92 -8.31
C TYR A 55 -4.39 -12.92 -9.28
N TYR A 56 -3.71 -14.03 -9.56
CA TYR A 56 -4.24 -15.05 -10.47
C TYR A 56 -5.41 -15.81 -9.85
N ALA A 57 -5.37 -16.11 -8.56
CA ALA A 57 -6.47 -16.80 -7.88
C ALA A 57 -7.78 -16.00 -7.97
N VAL A 58 -7.76 -14.71 -7.62
CA VAL A 58 -8.98 -13.89 -7.65
C VAL A 58 -9.46 -13.59 -9.05
N ARG A 59 -8.55 -13.31 -9.99
CA ARG A 59 -8.93 -12.96 -11.36
C ARG A 59 -9.33 -14.13 -12.23
N SER A 60 -8.97 -15.36 -11.85
CA SER A 60 -9.52 -16.56 -12.51
C SER A 60 -11.00 -16.79 -12.16
N ASN A 61 -11.46 -16.31 -11.03
CA ASN A 61 -12.86 -16.39 -10.59
C ASN A 61 -13.66 -15.14 -10.97
N TYR A 62 -13.06 -13.96 -10.80
CA TYR A 62 -13.69 -12.68 -11.14
C TYR A 62 -12.69 -11.76 -11.85
N LYS A 63 -12.82 -11.65 -13.18
CA LYS A 63 -11.85 -10.91 -14.03
C LYS A 63 -11.69 -9.43 -13.71
N ASN A 64 -12.67 -8.81 -13.05
CA ASN A 64 -12.62 -7.39 -12.67
C ASN A 64 -12.05 -7.16 -11.26
N ALA A 65 -11.72 -8.23 -10.52
CA ALA A 65 -11.09 -8.12 -9.21
C ALA A 65 -9.79 -7.31 -9.29
N ARG A 66 -9.61 -6.44 -8.30
CA ARG A 66 -8.40 -5.62 -8.13
C ARG A 66 -7.63 -6.09 -6.92
N VAL A 67 -6.33 -6.20 -7.07
CA VAL A 67 -5.44 -6.53 -5.94
C VAL A 67 -4.60 -5.31 -5.62
N PHE A 68 -4.42 -5.07 -4.32
CA PHE A 68 -3.73 -3.92 -3.77
C PHE A 68 -2.54 -4.37 -2.92
N ILE A 69 -1.42 -3.68 -3.03
CA ILE A 69 -0.40 -3.65 -1.98
C ILE A 69 -0.85 -2.66 -0.91
N CYS A 70 -0.35 -2.78 0.31
CA CYS A 70 -0.72 -1.88 1.41
C CYS A 70 0.53 -1.26 2.02
N THR A 71 0.57 0.08 2.10
CA THR A 71 1.67 0.82 2.71
C THR A 71 1.18 1.84 3.73
N ASP A 72 2.05 2.15 4.71
CA ASP A 72 1.83 3.24 5.65
C ASP A 72 2.15 4.62 5.04
N HIS A 73 2.08 5.67 5.86
CA HIS A 73 2.33 7.05 5.47
C HIS A 73 3.79 7.47 5.39
N THR A 74 4.74 6.62 5.82
CA THR A 74 6.19 6.91 5.71
C THR A 74 6.58 6.92 4.24
N TRP A 75 6.97 8.10 3.71
CA TRP A 75 7.13 8.25 2.26
C TRP A 75 8.53 7.90 1.76
N ILE A 76 9.56 8.41 2.44
CA ILE A 76 10.96 8.09 2.15
C ILE A 76 11.55 7.18 3.23
N ASN A 77 12.71 6.54 2.95
CA ASN A 77 13.39 5.73 3.95
C ASN A 77 13.82 6.58 5.16
N ARG A 78 13.44 6.15 6.35
CA ARG A 78 13.82 6.79 7.62
C ARG A 78 14.16 5.74 8.67
N CYS A 79 15.23 5.94 9.41
CA CYS A 79 15.59 5.13 10.60
C CYS A 79 15.52 3.60 10.40
N GLY A 80 15.84 3.14 9.19
CA GLY A 80 15.76 1.72 8.84
C GLY A 80 14.43 1.28 8.21
N ASP A 81 13.37 2.08 8.33
CA ASP A 81 12.09 1.80 7.69
C ASP A 81 12.19 1.92 6.17
N TRP A 82 11.41 1.09 5.49
CA TRP A 82 11.31 1.17 4.03
C TRP A 82 10.14 2.09 3.67
N GLY A 83 10.46 3.29 3.19
CA GLY A 83 9.43 4.24 2.77
C GLY A 83 8.53 3.69 1.68
N ALA A 84 7.28 4.14 1.67
CA ALA A 84 6.27 3.69 0.70
C ALA A 84 6.71 3.91 -0.75
N LYS A 85 7.34 5.08 -1.04
CA LYS A 85 7.83 5.38 -2.40
C LYS A 85 8.87 4.37 -2.87
N PRO A 86 10.04 4.18 -2.22
CA PRO A 86 11.02 3.18 -2.66
C PRO A 86 10.51 1.74 -2.57
N PHE A 87 9.58 1.44 -1.68
CA PHE A 87 8.90 0.16 -1.65
C PHE A 87 8.09 -0.09 -2.92
N MET A 88 7.26 0.87 -3.34
CA MET A 88 6.48 0.78 -4.58
C MET A 88 7.37 0.65 -5.82
N ASP A 89 8.49 1.38 -5.88
CA ASP A 89 9.46 1.29 -6.97
C ASP A 89 10.05 -0.13 -7.08
N ALA A 90 10.48 -0.69 -5.95
CA ALA A 90 11.02 -2.04 -5.88
C ALA A 90 9.96 -3.10 -6.22
N PHE A 91 8.74 -2.96 -5.68
CA PHE A 91 7.63 -3.84 -5.97
C PHE A 91 7.25 -3.83 -7.45
N ASN A 92 7.12 -2.63 -8.05
CA ASN A 92 6.79 -2.52 -9.46
C ASN A 92 7.87 -3.16 -10.36
N SER A 93 9.14 -3.02 -10.01
CA SER A 93 10.24 -3.69 -10.70
C SER A 93 10.12 -5.21 -10.58
N GLU A 94 9.94 -5.72 -9.36
CA GLU A 94 9.89 -7.15 -9.08
C GLU A 94 8.64 -7.81 -9.68
N ILE A 95 7.47 -7.21 -9.54
CA ILE A 95 6.23 -7.80 -10.07
C ILE A 95 6.25 -7.90 -11.59
N LYS A 96 6.85 -6.93 -12.27
CA LYS A 96 6.94 -6.87 -13.73
C LYS A 96 8.10 -7.65 -14.32
N SER A 97 9.07 -8.08 -13.51
CA SER A 97 10.21 -8.87 -13.99
C SER A 97 9.79 -10.19 -14.65
N GLN A 98 8.73 -10.82 -14.13
CA GLN A 98 8.20 -12.09 -14.65
C GLN A 98 7.00 -11.90 -15.58
N ASN A 99 6.11 -10.94 -15.30
CA ASN A 99 4.95 -10.65 -16.14
C ASN A 99 4.60 -9.16 -16.16
N LYS A 100 4.89 -8.50 -17.28
CA LYS A 100 4.63 -7.06 -17.49
C LYS A 100 3.15 -6.68 -17.47
N ASN A 101 2.24 -7.65 -17.65
CA ASN A 101 0.79 -7.40 -17.75
C ASN A 101 0.09 -7.41 -16.39
N ILE A 102 0.78 -7.80 -15.30
CA ILE A 102 0.19 -7.72 -13.97
C ILE A 102 -0.03 -6.25 -13.59
N LYS A 103 -1.29 -5.91 -13.33
CA LYS A 103 -1.69 -4.62 -12.78
C LYS A 103 -1.81 -4.73 -11.27
N TRP A 104 -1.28 -3.76 -10.57
CA TRP A 104 -1.39 -3.65 -9.13
C TRP A 104 -1.98 -2.30 -8.74
N ASN A 105 -2.51 -2.20 -7.55
CA ASN A 105 -3.13 -1.01 -7.01
C ASN A 105 -2.57 -0.73 -5.61
N LEU A 106 -2.82 0.45 -5.08
CA LEU A 106 -2.29 0.90 -3.80
C LEU A 106 -3.40 1.07 -2.78
N ALA A 107 -3.34 0.34 -1.68
CA ALA A 107 -4.00 0.66 -0.43
C ALA A 107 -3.01 1.48 0.41
N TYR A 108 -3.43 2.65 0.86
CA TYR A 108 -2.55 3.61 1.53
C TYR A 108 -3.17 4.10 2.84
N HIS A 109 -2.40 4.06 3.90
CA HIS A 109 -2.81 4.52 5.21
C HIS A 109 -2.35 5.96 5.41
N ALA A 110 -3.27 6.91 5.21
CA ALA A 110 -2.97 8.33 5.20
C ALA A 110 -3.11 8.96 6.60
N TYR A 111 -2.40 8.44 7.59
CA TYR A 111 -2.39 9.03 8.92
C TYR A 111 -1.65 10.38 8.97
N PRO A 112 -1.95 11.25 9.95
CA PRO A 112 -1.08 12.38 10.29
C PRO A 112 0.34 11.90 10.59
N ALA A 113 1.37 12.69 10.25
CA ALA A 113 2.75 12.32 10.54
C ALA A 113 2.99 12.11 12.05
N ILE A 114 2.29 12.87 12.89
CA ILE A 114 2.18 12.62 14.33
C ILE A 114 0.75 12.19 14.63
N LEU A 115 0.57 10.90 14.91
CA LEU A 115 -0.75 10.28 15.10
C LEU A 115 -1.64 10.95 16.16
N THR A 116 -1.02 11.58 17.16
CA THR A 116 -1.74 12.27 18.25
C THR A 116 -2.10 13.71 17.94
N ARG A 117 -1.75 14.23 16.75
CA ARG A 117 -2.08 15.59 16.33
C ARG A 117 -3.15 15.58 15.25
N SER A 118 -4.34 16.10 15.59
CA SER A 118 -5.46 16.21 14.66
C SER A 118 -5.37 17.38 13.67
N ALA A 119 -4.57 18.40 13.98
CA ALA A 119 -4.39 19.59 13.14
C ALA A 119 -3.52 19.29 11.91
N THR A 120 -4.03 18.47 10.99
CA THR A 120 -3.29 18.00 9.80
C THR A 120 -2.90 19.12 8.85
N TRP A 121 -3.65 20.22 8.81
CA TRP A 121 -3.33 21.40 8.01
C TRP A 121 -2.03 22.11 8.47
N ASN A 122 -1.57 21.86 9.70
CA ASN A 122 -0.35 22.43 10.27
C ASN A 122 0.71 21.35 10.58
N ASP A 123 0.81 20.34 9.74
CA ASP A 123 1.79 19.26 9.90
C ASP A 123 3.14 19.69 9.32
N SER A 124 4.07 20.02 10.20
CA SER A 124 5.44 20.45 9.84
C SER A 124 6.34 19.32 9.30
N HIS A 125 5.91 18.05 9.43
CA HIS A 125 6.67 16.89 8.97
C HIS A 125 6.35 16.51 7.51
N THR A 126 5.43 17.24 6.89
CA THR A 126 5.03 17.02 5.50
C THR A 126 5.47 18.17 4.61
N LYS A 127 5.92 17.85 3.41
CA LYS A 127 6.26 18.80 2.35
C LYS A 127 5.45 18.48 1.09
N ASN A 128 5.18 19.48 0.26
CA ASN A 128 4.55 19.27 -1.05
C ASN A 128 5.60 18.89 -2.11
N SER A 129 6.42 17.89 -1.81
CA SER A 129 7.52 17.45 -2.67
C SER A 129 7.87 15.98 -2.42
N LEU A 130 8.59 15.36 -3.37
CA LEU A 130 8.97 13.94 -3.30
C LEU A 130 9.99 13.62 -2.20
N ASP A 131 10.60 14.62 -1.59
CA ASP A 131 11.51 14.49 -0.45
C ASP A 131 10.80 14.69 0.91
N SER A 132 9.46 14.66 0.92
CA SER A 132 8.68 14.65 2.15
C SER A 132 8.99 13.38 2.95
N ASP A 133 9.11 13.51 4.28
CA ASP A 133 9.29 12.35 5.15
C ASP A 133 8.03 11.49 5.18
N PHE A 134 6.87 12.16 5.20
CA PHE A 134 5.55 11.52 5.24
C PHE A 134 4.64 12.08 4.16
N VAL A 135 3.72 11.24 3.70
CA VAL A 135 2.55 11.69 2.95
C VAL A 135 1.31 11.44 3.79
N SER A 136 0.70 12.52 4.25
CA SER A 136 -0.46 12.59 5.12
C SER A 136 -1.66 13.20 4.36
N PRO A 137 -2.83 13.38 4.98
CA PRO A 137 -3.95 14.07 4.34
C PRO A 137 -3.61 15.47 3.79
N ARG A 138 -2.57 16.12 4.34
CA ARG A 138 -2.15 17.46 3.92
C ARG A 138 -1.53 17.50 2.51
N ASN A 139 -0.81 16.45 2.13
CA ASN A 139 0.00 16.43 0.89
C ASN A 139 -0.22 15.15 0.07
N LEU A 140 -1.44 14.62 0.07
CA LEU A 140 -1.82 13.40 -0.67
C LEU A 140 -1.52 13.49 -2.18
N ASP A 141 -1.54 14.69 -2.73
CA ASP A 141 -1.21 14.96 -4.13
C ASP A 141 0.22 14.53 -4.50
N VAL A 142 1.17 14.58 -3.56
CA VAL A 142 2.54 14.07 -3.75
C VAL A 142 2.52 12.59 -4.14
N MET A 143 1.81 11.78 -3.38
CA MET A 143 1.68 10.34 -3.64
C MET A 143 0.84 10.05 -4.87
N THR A 144 -0.33 10.68 -5.00
CA THR A 144 -1.24 10.41 -6.12
C THR A 144 -0.62 10.79 -7.47
N ASN A 145 0.09 11.91 -7.54
CA ASN A 145 0.81 12.33 -8.74
C ASN A 145 1.98 11.39 -9.06
N TYR A 146 2.71 10.96 -8.02
CA TYR A 146 3.80 10.00 -8.19
C TYR A 146 3.30 8.66 -8.76
N VAL A 147 2.24 8.11 -8.18
CA VAL A 147 1.64 6.84 -8.62
C VAL A 147 1.17 6.92 -10.07
N LYS A 148 0.41 7.97 -10.41
CA LYS A 148 -0.11 8.18 -11.78
C LYS A 148 1.01 8.29 -12.80
N LYS A 149 2.07 9.04 -12.47
CA LYS A 149 3.19 9.30 -13.38
C LYS A 149 4.04 8.05 -13.63
N ASN A 150 4.30 7.24 -12.58
CA ASN A 150 5.31 6.18 -12.64
C ASN A 150 4.72 4.78 -12.84
N PHE A 151 3.47 4.57 -12.43
CA PHE A 151 2.87 3.22 -12.46
C PHE A 151 1.63 3.12 -13.37
N GLY A 152 1.07 4.24 -13.75
CA GLY A 152 -0.04 4.34 -14.69
C GLY A 152 -1.23 5.11 -14.14
N SER A 153 -1.90 5.87 -15.01
CA SER A 153 -3.07 6.68 -14.64
C SER A 153 -4.28 5.84 -14.23
N ASP A 154 -4.28 4.55 -14.55
CA ASP A 154 -5.33 3.57 -14.22
C ASP A 154 -5.00 2.78 -12.92
N THR A 155 -3.91 3.11 -12.22
CA THR A 155 -3.63 2.57 -10.90
C THR A 155 -4.61 3.14 -9.89
N HIS A 156 -5.44 2.28 -9.30
CA HIS A 156 -6.38 2.70 -8.26
C HIS A 156 -5.67 2.91 -6.93
N ILE A 157 -6.10 3.95 -6.21
CA ILE A 157 -5.63 4.25 -4.86
C ILE A 157 -6.82 4.16 -3.93
N LEU A 158 -6.68 3.38 -2.87
CA LEU A 158 -7.66 3.22 -1.81
C LEU A 158 -7.06 3.73 -0.50
N LEU A 159 -7.66 4.75 0.11
CA LEU A 159 -7.32 5.15 1.47
C LEU A 159 -8.04 4.18 2.42
N SER A 160 -7.39 3.06 2.70
CA SER A 160 -8.04 1.94 3.39
C SER A 160 -8.04 2.07 4.90
N GLU A 161 -7.16 2.92 5.43
CA GLU A 161 -7.06 3.17 6.86
C GLU A 161 -6.58 4.59 7.10
N GLN A 162 -7.28 5.29 7.98
CA GLN A 162 -6.86 6.59 8.50
C GLN A 162 -7.65 6.95 9.76
N GLY A 163 -7.11 7.84 10.57
CA GLY A 163 -7.77 8.30 11.77
C GLY A 163 -7.09 9.51 12.38
N PHE A 164 -7.82 10.17 13.27
CA PHE A 164 -7.36 11.36 13.96
C PHE A 164 -7.70 11.23 15.44
N THR A 165 -6.80 11.68 16.31
CA THR A 165 -7.10 11.79 17.73
C THR A 165 -8.12 12.90 17.96
N SER A 166 -9.25 12.58 18.56
CA SER A 166 -10.32 13.53 18.83
C SER A 166 -10.11 14.34 20.13
N ASN A 167 -9.21 13.89 21.00
CA ASN A 167 -8.89 14.58 22.26
C ASN A 167 -7.36 14.52 22.48
N SER A 168 -6.67 15.49 21.92
CA SER A 168 -5.21 15.60 22.07
C SER A 168 -4.77 16.46 23.29
N GLY A 169 -5.72 16.98 24.07
CA GLY A 169 -5.42 17.99 25.11
C GLY A 169 -4.98 19.33 24.54
N GLN A 170 -4.98 19.46 23.23
CA GLN A 170 -4.76 20.70 22.50
C GLN A 170 -6.02 20.99 21.72
N ASP A 171 -6.97 21.67 22.34
CA ASP A 171 -8.12 22.19 21.64
C ASP A 171 -7.69 23.13 20.52
N VAL A 172 -8.30 22.97 19.40
CA VAL A 172 -8.14 23.74 18.17
C VAL A 172 -8.65 25.15 18.37
#